data_6a28c1fb87e76a87b843192bc9cd4b33
#
_entry.id   6a28c1fb87e76a87b843192bc9cd4b33
#
_cell.length_a   1.000
_cell.length_b   1.000
_cell.length_c   1.000
_cell.angle_alpha   90.00
_cell.angle_beta   90.00
_cell.angle_gamma   90.00
#
_symmetry.space_group_name_H-M   'P 1'
#
loop_
_entity.id
_entity.type
_entity.pdbx_description
1 polymer ?
#
loop_
_entity_poly.entity_id
_entity_poly.type
_entity_poly.pdbx_seq_one_letter_code
_entity_poly.pdbx_strand_id
1 'polypeptide(L)'
;VSNLATAEAMIAAYNAQDVDAYVSYMTDDACEAGYRGDVVREGKEGTRSGLAAAFAKWPQNHAEIVDKQAVGDYVIFREHVTRGPASDGSELVEPFDVVAIYSFEGDKCSRVEFVR
;
A
#
# COMPACT_ATOMS: atom_id res chain seq x y z
N VAL A 1 -2.32 11.42 16.56
CA VAL A 1 -1.46 11.06 15.42
C VAL A 1 -2.12 11.55 14.14
N SER A 2 -1.37 12.21 13.28
CA SER A 2 -1.89 12.70 12.01
C SER A 2 -2.12 11.56 11.01
N ASN A 3 -2.98 11.80 10.02
CA ASN A 3 -3.19 10.83 8.94
C ASN A 3 -1.90 10.63 8.14
N LEU A 4 -1.11 11.68 7.97
CA LEU A 4 0.21 11.57 7.32
C LEU A 4 1.10 10.59 8.07
N ALA A 5 1.21 10.71 9.39
CA ALA A 5 2.02 9.81 10.19
C ALA A 5 1.49 8.36 10.12
N THR A 6 0.17 8.19 10.10
CA THR A 6 -0.44 6.85 9.93
C THR A 6 -0.09 6.25 8.57
N ALA A 7 -0.21 7.02 7.49
CA ALA A 7 0.15 6.53 6.16
C ALA A 7 1.64 6.19 6.06
N GLU A 8 2.50 6.99 6.68
CA GLU A 8 3.94 6.69 6.75
C GLU A 8 4.20 5.40 7.52
N ALA A 9 3.46 5.16 8.63
CA ALA A 9 3.55 3.90 9.37
C ALA A 9 3.08 2.70 8.53
N MET A 10 2.06 2.90 7.69
CA MET A 10 1.60 1.85 6.77
C MET A 10 2.68 1.49 5.75
N ILE A 11 3.37 2.48 5.16
CA ILE A 11 4.47 2.20 4.23
C ILE A 11 5.64 1.52 4.96
N ALA A 12 5.94 1.91 6.18
CA ALA A 12 6.98 1.25 6.97
C ALA A 12 6.64 -0.22 7.20
N ALA A 13 5.39 -0.53 7.55
CA ALA A 13 4.91 -1.90 7.72
C ALA A 13 4.96 -2.67 6.39
N TYR A 14 4.57 -2.03 5.29
CA TYR A 14 4.65 -2.59 3.95
C TYR A 14 6.09 -2.98 3.60
N ASN A 15 7.04 -2.09 3.83
CA ASN A 15 8.45 -2.36 3.53
C ASN A 15 9.05 -3.42 4.45
N ALA A 16 8.55 -3.55 5.68
CA ALA A 16 8.92 -4.63 6.60
C ALA A 16 8.18 -5.94 6.26
N GLN A 17 7.24 -5.90 5.31
CA GLN A 17 6.36 -7.01 4.95
C GLN A 17 5.55 -7.53 6.16
N ASP A 18 5.24 -6.63 7.08
CA ASP A 18 4.43 -6.91 8.26
C ASP A 18 2.96 -6.62 7.91
N VAL A 19 2.30 -7.65 7.39
CA VAL A 19 0.92 -7.53 6.90
C VAL A 19 -0.03 -7.18 8.04
N ASP A 20 0.15 -7.78 9.21
CA ASP A 20 -0.71 -7.52 10.36
C ASP A 20 -0.60 -6.07 10.83
N ALA A 21 0.61 -5.52 10.87
CA ALA A 21 0.79 -4.11 11.21
C ALA A 21 0.14 -3.20 10.16
N TYR A 22 0.32 -3.51 8.88
CA TYR A 22 -0.25 -2.72 7.78
C TYR A 22 -1.78 -2.63 7.90
N VAL A 23 -2.46 -3.76 8.03
CA VAL A 23 -3.93 -3.77 8.09
C VAL A 23 -4.49 -3.28 9.42
N SER A 24 -3.66 -3.21 10.47
CA SER A 24 -4.10 -2.66 11.77
C SER A 24 -4.51 -1.19 11.67
N TYR A 25 -4.02 -0.48 10.67
CA TYR A 25 -4.35 0.92 10.42
C TYR A 25 -5.59 1.11 9.55
N MET A 26 -6.22 0.03 9.10
CA MET A 26 -7.34 0.06 8.16
C MET A 26 -8.68 -0.16 8.86
N THR A 27 -9.74 0.39 8.24
CA THR A 27 -11.12 0.03 8.64
C THR A 27 -11.41 -1.41 8.21
N ASP A 28 -12.42 -2.04 8.83
CA ASP A 28 -12.76 -3.44 8.52
C ASP A 28 -13.20 -3.63 7.06
N ASP A 29 -13.85 -2.62 6.48
CA ASP A 29 -14.32 -2.62 5.10
C ASP A 29 -13.36 -1.92 4.14
N ALA A 30 -12.13 -1.65 4.56
CA ALA A 30 -11.15 -0.98 3.72
C ALA A 30 -10.85 -1.78 2.46
N CYS A 31 -10.45 -1.10 1.40
CA CYS A 31 -10.09 -1.76 0.16
C CYS A 31 -8.86 -1.10 -0.48
N GLU A 32 -8.27 -1.80 -1.43
CA GLU A 32 -7.24 -1.27 -2.31
C GLU A 32 -7.71 -1.40 -3.75
N ALA A 33 -7.49 -0.37 -4.56
CA ALA A 33 -8.04 -0.28 -5.90
C ALA A 33 -7.08 0.47 -6.84
N GLY A 34 -7.24 0.24 -8.13
CA GLY A 34 -6.69 1.16 -9.13
C GLY A 34 -7.48 2.46 -9.11
N TYR A 35 -6.81 3.60 -9.35
CA TYR A 35 -7.52 4.88 -9.40
C TYR A 35 -8.53 4.86 -10.54
N ARG A 36 -9.80 5.13 -10.22
CA ARG A 36 -10.92 5.08 -11.15
C ARG A 36 -11.09 3.72 -11.82
N GLY A 37 -10.53 2.68 -11.22
CA GLY A 37 -10.56 1.31 -11.71
C GLY A 37 -11.14 0.34 -10.69
N ASP A 38 -10.85 -0.93 -10.91
CA ASP A 38 -11.40 -2.00 -10.08
C ASP A 38 -10.75 -2.09 -8.72
N VAL A 39 -11.53 -2.56 -7.73
CA VAL A 39 -11.01 -2.98 -6.45
C VAL A 39 -10.16 -4.24 -6.66
N VAL A 40 -8.93 -4.22 -6.17
CA VAL A 40 -8.01 -5.36 -6.31
C VAL A 40 -7.87 -6.16 -5.02
N ARG A 41 -8.15 -5.53 -3.87
CA ARG A 41 -8.20 -6.21 -2.56
C ARG A 41 -9.41 -5.68 -1.80
N GLU A 42 -10.33 -6.56 -1.46
CA GLU A 42 -11.62 -6.21 -0.86
C GLU A 42 -11.62 -6.48 0.63
N GLY A 43 -11.87 -5.43 1.43
CA GLY A 43 -11.93 -5.52 2.88
C GLY A 43 -10.55 -5.68 3.52
N LYS A 44 -10.51 -5.54 4.83
CA LYS A 44 -9.28 -5.68 5.62
C LYS A 44 -8.68 -7.07 5.47
N GLU A 45 -9.52 -8.12 5.49
CA GLU A 45 -9.03 -9.49 5.37
C GLU A 45 -8.58 -9.82 3.94
N GLY A 46 -9.25 -9.28 2.92
CA GLY A 46 -8.81 -9.42 1.53
C GLY A 46 -7.48 -8.72 1.29
N THR A 47 -7.28 -7.57 1.92
CA THR A 47 -6.00 -6.86 1.87
C THR A 47 -4.91 -7.67 2.57
N ARG A 48 -5.21 -8.24 3.75
CA ARG A 48 -4.26 -9.09 4.48
C ARG A 48 -3.78 -10.26 3.62
N SER A 49 -4.70 -11.03 3.07
CA SER A 49 -4.35 -12.23 2.28
C SER A 49 -3.68 -11.86 0.95
N GLY A 50 -4.13 -10.80 0.29
CA GLY A 50 -3.56 -10.35 -0.98
C GLY A 50 -2.12 -9.84 -0.81
N LEU A 51 -1.85 -9.07 0.24
CA LEU A 51 -0.49 -8.60 0.52
C LEU A 51 0.43 -9.74 0.94
N ALA A 52 -0.07 -10.69 1.74
CA ALA A 52 0.73 -11.85 2.12
C ALA A 52 1.19 -12.62 0.88
N ALA A 53 0.31 -12.83 -0.09
CA ALA A 53 0.64 -13.48 -1.35
C ALA A 53 1.64 -12.65 -2.18
N ALA A 54 1.44 -11.32 -2.24
CA ALA A 54 2.33 -10.44 -2.97
C ALA A 54 3.75 -10.44 -2.36
N PHE A 55 3.86 -10.40 -1.05
CA PHE A 55 5.17 -10.43 -0.38
C PHE A 55 5.87 -11.78 -0.53
N ALA A 56 5.11 -12.88 -0.56
CA ALA A 56 5.69 -14.20 -0.84
C ALA A 56 6.26 -14.27 -2.25
N LYS A 57 5.58 -13.65 -3.22
CA LYS A 57 6.06 -13.59 -4.61
C LYS A 57 7.24 -12.63 -4.78
N TRP A 58 7.20 -11.49 -4.07
CA TRP A 58 8.17 -10.40 -4.22
C TRP A 58 8.89 -10.12 -2.89
N PRO A 59 9.79 -11.02 -2.43
CA PRO A 59 10.39 -10.89 -1.10
C PRO A 59 11.32 -9.67 -0.95
N GLN A 60 11.74 -9.05 -2.05
CA GLN A 60 12.60 -7.88 -2.04
C GLN A 60 11.84 -6.58 -2.34
N ASN A 61 10.51 -6.63 -2.40
CA ASN A 61 9.71 -5.47 -2.76
C ASN A 61 9.89 -4.34 -1.74
N HIS A 62 10.12 -3.15 -2.25
CA HIS A 62 10.32 -1.94 -1.45
C HIS A 62 9.69 -0.74 -2.12
N ALA A 63 9.00 0.09 -1.36
CA ALA A 63 8.42 1.34 -1.83
C ALA A 63 9.08 2.50 -1.09
N GLU A 64 9.76 3.38 -1.84
CA GLU A 64 10.34 4.60 -1.29
C GLU A 64 9.40 5.77 -1.51
N ILE A 65 9.07 6.51 -0.46
CA ILE A 65 8.28 7.73 -0.57
C ILE A 65 9.19 8.83 -1.14
N VAL A 66 8.90 9.27 -2.36
CA VAL A 66 9.66 10.30 -3.06
C VAL A 66 9.07 11.68 -2.81
N ASP A 67 7.74 11.76 -2.67
CA ASP A 67 7.02 12.99 -2.44
C ASP A 67 5.76 12.67 -1.64
N LYS A 68 5.31 13.62 -0.81
CA LYS A 68 4.17 13.39 0.07
C LYS A 68 3.37 14.66 0.30
N GLN A 69 2.04 14.48 0.40
CA GLN A 69 1.11 15.57 0.69
C GLN A 69 -0.02 15.07 1.58
N ALA A 70 -0.55 15.94 2.42
CA ALA A 70 -1.71 15.64 3.24
C ALA A 70 -2.71 16.79 3.13
N VAL A 71 -3.95 16.49 2.77
CA VAL A 71 -5.02 17.48 2.62
C VAL A 71 -6.31 16.86 3.14
N GLY A 72 -6.87 17.42 4.21
CA GLY A 72 -8.12 16.89 4.79
C GLY A 72 -7.97 15.45 5.20
N ASP A 73 -8.88 14.60 4.70
CA ASP A 73 -8.90 13.16 5.00
C ASP A 73 -8.02 12.34 4.05
N TYR A 74 -7.16 13.00 3.28
CA TYR A 74 -6.36 12.33 2.25
C TYR A 74 -4.89 12.50 2.48
N VAL A 75 -4.14 11.43 2.22
CA VAL A 75 -2.67 11.47 2.14
C VAL A 75 -2.29 10.92 0.77
N ILE A 76 -1.38 11.63 0.10
CA ILE A 76 -0.96 11.28 -1.25
C ILE A 76 0.55 11.11 -1.24
N PHE A 77 1.01 9.92 -1.64
CA PHE A 77 2.43 9.64 -1.80
C PHE A 77 2.75 9.40 -3.26
N ARG A 78 3.84 9.98 -3.75
CA ARG A 78 4.51 9.46 -4.92
C ARG A 78 5.58 8.50 -4.42
N GLU A 79 5.56 7.28 -4.95
CA GLU A 79 6.43 6.20 -4.49
C GLU A 79 7.26 5.67 -5.64
N HIS A 80 8.53 5.39 -5.37
CA HIS A 80 9.40 4.65 -6.28
C HIS A 80 9.44 3.22 -5.79
N VAL A 81 8.97 2.27 -6.62
CA VAL A 81 8.82 0.87 -6.23
C VAL A 81 9.88 0.02 -6.91
N THR A 82 10.59 -0.77 -6.12
CA THR A 82 11.54 -1.78 -6.59
C THR A 82 11.05 -3.14 -6.12
N ARG A 83 10.62 -4.00 -7.05
CA ARG A 83 10.10 -5.32 -6.68
C ARG A 83 11.20 -6.35 -6.53
N GLY A 84 12.31 -6.20 -7.25
CA GLY A 84 13.32 -7.24 -7.35
C GLY A 84 12.80 -8.45 -8.13
N PRO A 85 13.53 -9.57 -8.09
CA PRO A 85 13.08 -10.78 -8.76
C PRO A 85 11.97 -11.49 -7.99
N ALA A 86 11.07 -12.16 -8.72
CA ALA A 86 10.09 -13.04 -8.10
C ALA A 86 10.79 -14.19 -7.38
N SER A 87 10.16 -14.70 -6.31
CA SER A 87 10.74 -15.76 -5.48
C SER A 87 11.02 -17.06 -6.25
N ASP A 88 10.23 -17.33 -7.29
CA ASP A 88 10.39 -18.51 -8.16
C ASP A 88 11.27 -18.24 -9.38
N GLY A 89 11.80 -17.02 -9.52
CA GLY A 89 12.64 -16.63 -10.66
C GLY A 89 11.89 -16.40 -11.96
N SER A 90 10.55 -16.44 -11.95
CA SER A 90 9.75 -16.38 -13.18
C SER A 90 9.68 -14.99 -13.79
N GLU A 91 9.85 -13.94 -12.99
CA GLU A 91 9.69 -12.56 -13.41
C GLU A 91 10.74 -11.64 -12.79
N LEU A 92 11.09 -10.60 -13.53
CA LEU A 92 11.84 -9.46 -13.03
C LEU A 92 11.11 -8.22 -13.52
N VAL A 93 10.65 -7.37 -12.60
CA VAL A 93 9.96 -6.14 -12.93
C VAL A 93 10.92 -4.97 -12.77
N GLU A 94 11.00 -4.13 -13.81
CA GLU A 94 11.78 -2.90 -13.72
C GLU A 94 11.18 -1.96 -12.67
N PRO A 95 12.01 -1.18 -11.96
CA PRO A 95 11.49 -0.17 -11.02
C PRO A 95 10.50 0.77 -11.69
N PHE A 96 9.49 1.20 -10.95
CA PHE A 96 8.45 2.09 -11.47
C PHE A 96 7.98 3.05 -10.40
N ASP A 97 7.39 4.17 -10.84
CA ASP A 97 6.73 5.12 -9.95
C ASP A 97 5.22 4.88 -9.93
N VAL A 98 4.63 5.12 -8.77
CA VAL A 98 3.19 5.04 -8.56
C VAL A 98 2.79 6.18 -7.64
N VAL A 99 1.56 6.70 -7.83
CA VAL A 99 0.94 7.60 -6.86
C VAL A 99 -0.07 6.80 -6.06
N ALA A 100 0.07 6.81 -4.74
CA ALA A 100 -0.86 6.15 -3.84
C ALA A 100 -1.68 7.20 -3.10
N ILE A 101 -3.01 7.04 -3.13
CA ILE A 101 -3.96 7.95 -2.47
C ILE A 101 -4.59 7.18 -1.32
N TYR A 102 -4.33 7.63 -0.09
CA TYR A 102 -4.86 7.06 1.14
C TYR A 102 -6.04 7.92 1.58
N SER A 103 -7.20 7.32 1.68
CA SER A 103 -8.43 7.98 2.19
C SER A 103 -8.68 7.51 3.62
N PHE A 104 -9.00 8.43 4.51
CA PHE A 104 -9.18 8.15 5.94
C PHE A 104 -10.61 8.41 6.39
N GLU A 105 -11.10 7.56 7.28
CA GLU A 105 -12.31 7.78 8.07
C GLU A 105 -11.87 7.89 9.52
N GLY A 106 -11.85 9.12 10.05
CA GLY A 106 -11.24 9.38 11.34
C GLY A 106 -9.74 9.09 11.30
N ASP A 107 -9.28 8.21 12.17
CA ASP A 107 -7.87 7.85 12.29
C ASP A 107 -7.51 6.54 11.55
N LYS A 108 -8.45 5.95 10.81
CA LYS A 108 -8.23 4.70 10.09
C LYS A 108 -8.30 4.91 8.58
N CYS A 109 -7.44 4.20 7.86
CA CYS A 109 -7.45 4.21 6.41
C CYS A 109 -8.59 3.35 5.89
N SER A 110 -9.44 3.92 5.03
CA SER A 110 -10.58 3.21 4.46
C SER A 110 -10.37 2.78 3.01
N ARG A 111 -9.39 3.37 2.34
CA ARG A 111 -9.14 3.05 0.92
C ARG A 111 -7.74 3.48 0.53
N VAL A 112 -7.08 2.67 -0.26
CA VAL A 112 -5.82 3.05 -0.92
C VAL A 112 -6.04 2.88 -2.42
N GLU A 113 -5.75 3.93 -3.19
CA GLU A 113 -5.88 3.90 -4.64
C GLU A 113 -4.52 4.15 -5.27
N PHE A 114 -4.24 3.44 -6.36
CA PHE A 114 -2.96 3.52 -7.06
C PHE A 114 -3.12 4.08 -8.46
N VAL A 115 -2.31 5.10 -8.78
CA VAL A 115 -2.21 5.71 -10.11
C VAL A 115 -0.88 5.29 -10.71
N ARG A 116 -0.93 4.62 -11.85
CA ARG A 116 0.28 4.15 -12.54
C ARG A 116 0.33 4.63 -13.98
#